data_4bdfd959fcff83e496ea308a34e459bf
#
_entry.id   4bdfd959fcff83e496ea308a34e459bf
#
_cell.length_a   1.000
_cell.length_b   1.000
_cell.length_c   1.000
_cell.angle_alpha   90.00
_cell.angle_beta   90.00
_cell.angle_gamma   90.00
#
_symmetry.space_group_name_H-M   'P 1'
#
loop_
_entity.id
_entity.type
_entity.pdbx_description
1 polymer ?
#
loop_
_entity_poly.entity_id
_entity_poly.type
_entity_poly.pdbx_seq_one_letter_code
_entity_poly.pdbx_strand_id
1 'polypeptide(L)'
;MNSNDTIVAAATPLGFSGLAVVRVSGSLAFEIAKKVTHKKKIRDRKATLVDIFNKENEKLDQAIITLFTSPSSYTGEDVVEVSAHGNPTIVEAIISSICSFGGRLAEPGEFTYRSFINGKIDLIQAEAVASLIKSKSIEGAKEQQKILGGRLSKSINKIRGSLINLVSSVEHQLDISEEDVSPDFEETAEETLDSLYEETLEISKTFTMGK
;
A
#
# COMPACT_ATOMS: atom_id res chain seq x y z
N MET A 1 14.84 7.34 3.93
CA MET A 1 14.46 6.83 2.60
C MET A 1 14.32 7.99 1.64
N ASN A 2 15.00 7.97 0.51
CA ASN A 2 14.89 9.02 -0.50
C ASN A 2 13.67 8.74 -1.36
N SER A 3 12.64 9.58 -1.34
CA SER A 3 11.38 9.38 -2.08
C SER A 3 11.51 9.50 -3.61
N ASN A 4 12.69 9.83 -4.11
CA ASN A 4 12.92 10.10 -5.55
C ASN A 4 13.68 8.98 -6.27
N ASP A 5 14.07 7.90 -5.59
CA ASP A 5 14.79 6.80 -6.21
C ASP A 5 13.84 5.69 -6.72
N THR A 6 14.34 4.88 -7.63
CA THR A 6 13.60 3.74 -8.17
C THR A 6 14.04 2.46 -7.49
N ILE A 7 13.10 1.71 -6.96
CA ILE A 7 13.33 0.48 -6.22
C ILE A 7 12.93 -0.76 -7.03
N VAL A 8 13.60 -1.87 -6.74
CA VAL A 8 13.32 -3.18 -7.33
C VAL A 8 13.38 -4.29 -6.29
N ALA A 9 12.46 -5.23 -6.36
CA ALA A 9 12.54 -6.50 -5.62
C ALA A 9 11.76 -7.61 -6.32
N ALA A 10 12.06 -8.86 -5.95
CA ALA A 10 11.15 -9.98 -6.21
C ALA A 10 9.87 -9.80 -5.38
N ALA A 11 8.71 -9.82 -6.04
CA ALA A 11 7.40 -9.73 -5.40
C ALA A 11 6.82 -11.12 -5.04
N THR A 12 7.47 -12.19 -5.49
CA THR A 12 7.18 -13.59 -5.17
C THR A 12 8.31 -14.18 -4.32
N PRO A 13 8.05 -15.21 -3.50
CA PRO A 13 9.11 -15.91 -2.79
C PRO A 13 10.19 -16.42 -3.74
N LEU A 14 11.44 -16.31 -3.33
CA LEU A 14 12.57 -16.87 -4.08
C LEU A 14 12.55 -18.39 -3.98
N GLY A 15 12.64 -19.05 -5.13
CA GLY A 15 12.64 -20.52 -5.24
C GLY A 15 12.39 -20.97 -6.67
N PHE A 16 12.45 -22.28 -6.93
CA PHE A 16 12.15 -22.84 -8.24
C PHE A 16 10.63 -22.93 -8.41
N SER A 17 10.09 -22.20 -9.39
CA SER A 17 8.66 -22.16 -9.73
C SER A 17 8.46 -21.90 -11.22
N GLY A 18 7.24 -22.07 -11.71
CA GLY A 18 6.92 -21.74 -13.11
C GLY A 18 7.05 -20.26 -13.42
N LEU A 19 6.76 -19.39 -12.45
CA LEU A 19 6.80 -17.93 -12.58
C LEU A 19 7.35 -17.27 -11.32
N ALA A 20 8.10 -16.18 -11.51
CA ALA A 20 8.45 -15.21 -10.49
C ALA A 20 8.15 -13.80 -11.00
N VAL A 21 7.75 -12.91 -10.12
CA VAL A 21 7.46 -11.51 -10.43
C VAL A 21 8.53 -10.63 -9.81
N VAL A 22 9.21 -9.84 -10.64
CA VAL A 22 10.09 -8.74 -10.22
C VAL A 22 9.32 -7.44 -10.38
N ARG A 23 9.24 -6.65 -9.32
CA ARG A 23 8.55 -5.36 -9.32
C ARG A 23 9.54 -4.22 -9.19
N VAL A 24 9.32 -3.20 -10.01
CA VAL A 24 10.08 -1.93 -10.02
C VAL A 24 9.11 -0.80 -9.74
N SER A 25 9.48 0.18 -8.90
CA SER A 25 8.65 1.35 -8.60
C SER A 25 9.52 2.60 -8.49
N GLY A 26 9.07 3.69 -9.10
CA GLY A 26 9.74 4.99 -9.03
C GLY A 26 9.87 5.67 -10.38
N SER A 27 10.46 6.87 -10.39
CA SER A 27 10.52 7.76 -11.56
C SER A 27 11.28 7.20 -12.77
N LEU A 28 12.23 6.28 -12.56
CA LEU A 28 13.00 5.64 -13.63
C LEU A 28 12.42 4.30 -14.09
N ALA A 29 11.30 3.84 -13.51
CA ALA A 29 10.77 2.49 -13.75
C ALA A 29 10.54 2.21 -15.25
N PHE A 30 9.92 3.14 -15.97
CA PHE A 30 9.63 2.98 -17.39
C PHE A 30 10.87 3.09 -18.28
N GLU A 31 11.82 3.97 -17.93
CA GLU A 31 13.09 4.06 -18.66
C GLU A 31 13.95 2.81 -18.49
N ILE A 32 13.98 2.27 -17.28
CA ILE A 32 14.64 0.99 -17.00
C ILE A 32 13.98 -0.14 -17.79
N ALA A 33 12.64 -0.19 -17.82
CA ALA A 33 11.89 -1.18 -18.59
C ALA A 33 12.26 -1.14 -20.08
N LYS A 34 12.38 0.05 -20.67
CA LYS A 34 12.80 0.21 -22.07
C LYS A 34 14.25 -0.30 -22.31
N LYS A 35 15.16 -0.03 -21.35
CA LYS A 35 16.57 -0.46 -21.43
C LYS A 35 16.69 -1.98 -21.35
N VAL A 36 16.04 -2.61 -20.36
CA VAL A 36 16.16 -4.07 -20.17
C VAL A 36 15.40 -4.87 -21.22
N THR A 37 14.46 -4.27 -21.97
CA THR A 37 13.68 -4.98 -23.00
C THR A 37 14.01 -4.57 -24.42
N HIS A 38 14.80 -3.51 -24.61
CA HIS A 38 15.03 -2.85 -25.91
C HIS A 38 13.75 -2.41 -26.64
N LYS A 39 12.61 -2.36 -25.94
CA LYS A 39 11.32 -1.93 -26.50
C LYS A 39 11.14 -0.43 -26.32
N LYS A 40 10.98 0.30 -27.43
CA LYS A 40 10.73 1.75 -27.39
C LYS A 40 9.32 2.11 -26.87
N LYS A 41 8.35 1.23 -27.08
CA LYS A 41 6.95 1.41 -26.64
C LYS A 41 6.41 0.15 -26.01
N ILE A 42 5.95 0.26 -24.77
CA ILE A 42 5.20 -0.76 -24.04
C ILE A 42 3.90 -0.09 -23.61
N ARG A 43 2.77 -0.74 -23.86
CA ARG A 43 1.46 -0.16 -23.53
C ARG A 43 1.16 -0.32 -22.04
N ASP A 44 0.63 0.74 -21.44
CA ASP A 44 0.16 0.69 -20.05
C ASP A 44 -0.91 -0.38 -19.86
N ARG A 45 -0.86 -1.08 -18.74
CA ARG A 45 -1.79 -2.14 -18.32
C ARG A 45 -2.01 -3.25 -19.34
N LYS A 46 -1.05 -3.46 -20.25
CA LYS A 46 -1.08 -4.53 -21.22
C LYS A 46 0.07 -5.48 -21.01
N ALA A 47 -0.23 -6.74 -20.69
CA ALA A 47 0.75 -7.82 -20.66
C ALA A 47 1.40 -7.97 -22.03
N THR A 48 2.71 -7.81 -22.07
CA THR A 48 3.50 -7.81 -23.31
C THR A 48 4.66 -8.78 -23.21
N LEU A 49 4.74 -9.74 -24.11
CA LEU A 49 5.87 -10.66 -24.20
C LEU A 49 7.10 -9.95 -24.72
N VAL A 50 8.21 -10.06 -24.00
CA VAL A 50 9.48 -9.39 -24.29
C VAL A 50 10.65 -10.30 -23.96
N ASP A 51 11.78 -10.07 -24.60
CA ASP A 51 13.07 -10.59 -24.15
C ASP A 51 13.65 -9.59 -23.12
N ILE A 52 14.27 -10.10 -22.05
CA ILE A 52 14.96 -9.32 -21.02
C ILE A 52 16.46 -9.46 -21.22
N PHE A 53 17.16 -8.35 -21.18
CA PHE A 53 18.59 -8.25 -21.41
C PHE A 53 19.32 -7.64 -20.21
N ASN A 54 20.58 -8.05 -20.02
CA ASN A 54 21.49 -7.38 -19.10
C ASN A 54 22.15 -6.16 -19.77
N LYS A 55 23.03 -5.50 -19.02
CA LYS A 55 23.77 -4.30 -19.51
C LYS A 55 24.77 -4.65 -20.62
N GLU A 56 25.27 -5.85 -20.66
CA GLU A 56 26.16 -6.40 -21.67
C GLU A 56 25.43 -6.86 -22.93
N ASN A 57 24.09 -6.64 -23.00
CA ASN A 57 23.22 -7.03 -24.10
C ASN A 57 23.03 -8.56 -24.26
N GLU A 58 23.26 -9.31 -23.19
CA GLU A 58 22.98 -10.74 -23.16
C GLU A 58 21.53 -10.98 -22.75
N LYS A 59 20.85 -11.88 -23.44
CA LYS A 59 19.47 -12.27 -23.12
C LYS A 59 19.46 -13.11 -21.84
N LEU A 60 18.71 -12.63 -20.84
CA LEU A 60 18.53 -13.30 -19.55
C LEU A 60 17.35 -14.25 -19.57
N ASP A 61 16.20 -13.80 -20.12
CA ASP A 61 14.97 -14.57 -20.15
C ASP A 61 14.01 -14.03 -21.21
N GLN A 62 12.91 -14.76 -21.44
CA GLN A 62 11.73 -14.27 -22.12
C GLN A 62 10.58 -14.16 -21.11
N ALA A 63 10.09 -12.95 -20.88
CA ALA A 63 9.17 -12.63 -19.79
C ALA A 63 7.97 -11.83 -20.29
N ILE A 64 6.94 -11.75 -19.45
CA ILE A 64 5.84 -10.82 -19.65
C ILE A 64 6.09 -9.58 -18.82
N ILE A 65 6.06 -8.41 -19.47
CA ILE A 65 6.15 -7.12 -18.79
C ILE A 65 4.80 -6.40 -18.80
N THR A 66 4.48 -5.76 -17.67
CA THR A 66 3.29 -4.91 -17.52
C THR A 66 3.67 -3.60 -16.87
N LEU A 67 3.21 -2.48 -17.44
CA LEU A 67 3.41 -1.14 -16.90
C LEU A 67 2.14 -0.68 -16.18
N PHE A 68 2.32 0.12 -15.12
CA PHE A 68 1.25 0.78 -14.37
C PHE A 68 1.65 2.24 -14.16
N THR A 69 0.99 3.13 -14.89
CA THR A 69 1.29 4.56 -14.83
C THR A 69 0.75 5.20 -13.55
N SER A 70 1.56 6.04 -12.93
CA SER A 70 1.16 6.91 -11.82
C SER A 70 -0.08 7.75 -12.18
N PRO A 71 -0.99 8.03 -11.21
CA PRO A 71 -1.04 7.49 -9.84
C PRO A 71 -1.76 6.14 -9.75
N SER A 72 -2.15 5.52 -10.87
CA SER A 72 -2.97 4.32 -10.93
C SER A 72 -2.14 3.03 -10.79
N SER A 73 -1.29 2.96 -9.79
CA SER A 73 -0.41 1.81 -9.46
C SER A 73 -0.53 1.45 -7.97
N TYR A 74 0.15 0.40 -7.54
CA TYR A 74 0.18 -0.01 -6.14
C TYR A 74 0.82 1.04 -5.24
N THR A 75 1.96 1.57 -5.62
CA THR A 75 2.70 2.57 -4.84
C THR A 75 2.25 4.01 -5.09
N GLY A 76 1.42 4.24 -6.11
CA GLY A 76 1.12 5.59 -6.61
C GLY A 76 2.21 6.18 -7.51
N GLU A 77 3.34 5.50 -7.69
CA GLU A 77 4.43 5.84 -8.62
C GLU A 77 4.25 5.09 -9.95
N ASP A 78 5.14 5.33 -10.93
CA ASP A 78 5.26 4.45 -12.08
C ASP A 78 5.79 3.08 -11.64
N VAL A 79 5.04 2.02 -11.98
CA VAL A 79 5.38 0.65 -11.60
C VAL A 79 5.53 -0.23 -12.82
N VAL A 80 6.52 -1.11 -12.78
CA VAL A 80 6.74 -2.16 -13.78
C VAL A 80 6.75 -3.52 -13.08
N GLU A 81 6.01 -4.47 -13.62
CA GLU A 81 6.09 -5.87 -13.22
C GLU A 81 6.66 -6.70 -14.37
N VAL A 82 7.66 -7.50 -14.05
CA VAL A 82 8.30 -8.46 -14.95
C VAL A 82 7.99 -9.86 -14.44
N SER A 83 7.12 -10.58 -15.14
CA SER A 83 6.82 -11.99 -14.86
C SER A 83 7.75 -12.87 -15.68
N ALA A 84 8.81 -13.36 -15.04
CA ALA A 84 9.87 -14.17 -15.60
C ALA A 84 9.76 -15.63 -15.14
N HIS A 85 10.61 -16.53 -15.64
CA HIS A 85 10.71 -17.87 -15.09
C HIS A 85 11.21 -17.85 -13.64
N GLY A 86 10.59 -18.65 -12.78
CA GLY A 86 10.89 -18.74 -11.36
C GLY A 86 12.18 -19.52 -11.06
N ASN A 87 13.29 -19.04 -11.60
CA ASN A 87 14.63 -19.53 -11.28
C ASN A 87 15.37 -18.44 -10.50
N PRO A 88 15.87 -18.73 -9.27
CA PRO A 88 16.55 -17.73 -8.44
C PRO A 88 17.68 -17.00 -9.18
N THR A 89 18.49 -17.70 -9.96
CA THR A 89 19.61 -17.12 -10.72
C THR A 89 19.12 -16.14 -11.79
N ILE A 90 18.01 -16.46 -12.48
CA ILE A 90 17.40 -15.58 -13.49
C ILE A 90 16.83 -14.33 -12.80
N VAL A 91 16.10 -14.51 -11.69
CA VAL A 91 15.51 -13.41 -10.93
C VAL A 91 16.58 -12.45 -10.41
N GLU A 92 17.67 -12.98 -9.84
CA GLU A 92 18.81 -12.18 -9.38
C GLU A 92 19.50 -11.44 -10.52
N ALA A 93 19.68 -12.08 -11.68
CA ALA A 93 20.25 -11.45 -12.87
C ALA A 93 19.36 -10.31 -13.39
N ILE A 94 18.03 -10.48 -13.42
CA ILE A 94 17.10 -9.42 -13.80
C ILE A 94 17.17 -8.26 -12.82
N ILE A 95 17.17 -8.51 -11.50
CA ILE A 95 17.29 -7.48 -10.47
C ILE A 95 18.61 -6.73 -10.60
N SER A 96 19.73 -7.44 -10.77
CA SER A 96 21.05 -6.86 -10.97
C SER A 96 21.09 -5.97 -12.21
N SER A 97 20.50 -6.42 -13.31
CA SER A 97 20.37 -5.63 -14.54
C SER A 97 19.58 -4.33 -14.29
N ILE A 98 18.43 -4.40 -13.61
CA ILE A 98 17.64 -3.23 -13.27
C ILE A 98 18.44 -2.26 -12.39
N CYS A 99 19.19 -2.76 -11.40
CA CYS A 99 20.07 -1.95 -10.55
C CYS A 99 21.15 -1.26 -11.36
N SER A 100 21.74 -1.94 -12.36
CA SER A 100 22.77 -1.36 -13.22
C SER A 100 22.28 -0.20 -14.09
N PHE A 101 20.97 -0.08 -14.29
CA PHE A 101 20.32 1.01 -15.01
C PHE A 101 19.76 2.12 -14.10
N GLY A 102 20.06 2.09 -12.80
CA GLY A 102 19.73 3.16 -11.85
C GLY A 102 18.64 2.83 -10.84
N GLY A 103 18.17 1.58 -10.81
CA GLY A 103 17.38 1.07 -9.69
C GLY A 103 18.26 0.71 -8.49
N ARG A 104 17.66 0.59 -7.31
CA ARG A 104 18.28 -0.04 -6.13
C ARG A 104 17.38 -1.11 -5.56
N LEU A 105 17.95 -2.01 -4.77
CA LEU A 105 17.13 -2.97 -4.02
C LEU A 105 16.17 -2.26 -3.06
N ALA A 106 14.93 -2.74 -3.04
CA ALA A 106 13.93 -2.29 -2.07
C ALA A 106 14.25 -2.85 -0.68
N GLU A 107 13.97 -2.05 0.34
CA GLU A 107 13.96 -2.53 1.71
C GLU A 107 12.68 -3.36 2.00
N PRO A 108 12.71 -4.26 3.01
CA PRO A 108 11.51 -5.00 3.38
C PRO A 108 10.32 -4.08 3.67
N GLY A 109 9.19 -4.33 2.98
CA GLY A 109 7.98 -3.53 3.14
C GLY A 109 7.96 -2.19 2.40
N GLU A 110 9.02 -1.81 1.66
CA GLU A 110 9.16 -0.47 1.07
C GLU A 110 8.07 -0.14 0.04
N PHE A 111 7.60 -1.10 -0.75
CA PHE A 111 6.49 -0.85 -1.69
C PHE A 111 5.21 -0.46 -0.95
N THR A 112 4.89 -1.11 0.16
CA THR A 112 3.72 -0.79 0.98
C THR A 112 3.91 0.55 1.69
N TYR A 113 5.11 0.84 2.18
CA TYR A 113 5.46 2.13 2.75
C TYR A 113 5.26 3.28 1.74
N ARG A 114 5.72 3.12 0.49
CA ARG A 114 5.50 4.11 -0.57
C ARG A 114 4.02 4.28 -0.90
N SER A 115 3.26 3.20 -0.91
CA SER A 115 1.80 3.24 -1.06
C SER A 115 1.14 4.10 0.02
N PHE A 116 1.60 3.97 1.28
CA PHE A 116 1.13 4.78 2.40
C PHE A 116 1.53 6.26 2.27
N ILE A 117 2.80 6.55 2.02
CA ILE A 117 3.29 7.95 1.89
C ILE A 117 2.63 8.67 0.72
N ASN A 118 2.35 7.97 -0.37
CA ASN A 118 1.66 8.52 -1.55
C ASN A 118 0.12 8.55 -1.39
N GLY A 119 -0.41 8.26 -0.19
CA GLY A 119 -1.83 8.36 0.12
C GLY A 119 -2.72 7.34 -0.62
N LYS A 120 -2.15 6.22 -1.09
CA LYS A 120 -2.92 5.13 -1.73
C LYS A 120 -3.64 4.27 -0.71
N ILE A 121 -3.01 4.08 0.43
CA ILE A 121 -3.55 3.35 1.59
C ILE A 121 -3.21 4.14 2.86
N ASP A 122 -3.98 3.96 3.90
CA ASP A 122 -3.66 4.47 5.24
C ASP A 122 -2.79 3.48 6.04
N LEU A 123 -2.37 3.88 7.24
CA LEU A 123 -1.49 3.06 8.08
C LEU A 123 -2.15 1.73 8.48
N ILE A 124 -3.44 1.75 8.80
CA ILE A 124 -4.21 0.55 9.18
C ILE A 124 -4.26 -0.44 8.00
N GLN A 125 -4.48 0.07 6.80
CA GLN A 125 -4.47 -0.72 5.58
C GLN A 125 -3.06 -1.26 5.27
N ALA A 126 -2.01 -0.47 5.50
CA ALA A 126 -0.63 -0.92 5.31
C ALA A 126 -0.26 -2.10 6.24
N GLU A 127 -0.67 -2.06 7.49
CA GLU A 127 -0.51 -3.18 8.43
C GLU A 127 -1.34 -4.41 8.03
N ALA A 128 -2.55 -4.19 7.51
CA ALA A 128 -3.42 -5.26 7.05
C ALA A 128 -2.83 -6.02 5.84
N VAL A 129 -2.05 -5.37 4.96
CA VAL A 129 -1.34 -6.06 3.86
C VAL A 129 -0.43 -7.16 4.41
N ALA A 130 0.42 -6.83 5.39
CA ALA A 130 1.35 -7.79 5.99
C ALA A 130 0.60 -8.93 6.71
N SER A 131 -0.48 -8.60 7.41
CA SER A 131 -1.32 -9.56 8.13
C SER A 131 -2.07 -10.49 7.17
N LEU A 132 -2.58 -9.98 6.05
CA LEU A 132 -3.23 -10.77 5.01
C LEU A 132 -2.28 -11.81 4.42
N ILE A 133 -1.06 -11.40 4.07
CA ILE A 133 -0.04 -12.30 3.49
C ILE A 133 0.34 -13.43 4.48
N LYS A 134 0.32 -13.15 5.78
CA LYS A 134 0.66 -14.11 6.84
C LYS A 134 -0.53 -14.92 7.35
N SER A 135 -1.74 -14.65 6.87
CA SER A 135 -2.96 -15.33 7.33
C SER A 135 -2.88 -16.83 7.08
N LYS A 136 -3.22 -17.61 8.11
CA LYS A 136 -3.21 -19.08 8.06
C LYS A 136 -4.60 -19.69 7.93
N SER A 137 -5.66 -18.86 7.95
CA SER A 137 -7.05 -19.29 7.79
C SER A 137 -7.80 -18.38 6.82
N ILE A 138 -8.85 -18.90 6.21
CA ILE A 138 -9.70 -18.12 5.29
C ILE A 138 -10.45 -17.03 6.07
N GLU A 139 -10.88 -17.32 7.28
CA GLU A 139 -11.56 -16.37 8.16
C GLU A 139 -10.64 -15.19 8.50
N GLY A 140 -9.39 -15.46 8.89
CA GLY A 140 -8.37 -14.44 9.14
C GLY A 140 -8.09 -13.60 7.90
N ALA A 141 -7.96 -14.23 6.72
CA ALA A 141 -7.77 -13.51 5.48
C ALA A 141 -8.97 -12.60 5.13
N LYS A 142 -10.21 -13.06 5.34
CA LYS A 142 -11.43 -12.26 5.11
C LYS A 142 -11.48 -11.03 6.03
N GLU A 143 -11.08 -11.16 7.29
CA GLU A 143 -11.03 -10.01 8.20
C GLU A 143 -9.98 -8.97 7.75
N GLN A 144 -8.78 -9.41 7.35
CA GLN A 144 -7.78 -8.49 6.81
C GLN A 144 -8.24 -7.82 5.50
N GLN A 145 -8.98 -8.53 4.66
CA GLN A 145 -9.60 -7.97 3.46
C GLN A 145 -10.61 -6.85 3.78
N LYS A 146 -11.42 -7.00 4.84
CA LYS A 146 -12.35 -5.94 5.30
C LYS A 146 -11.58 -4.70 5.78
N ILE A 147 -10.47 -4.90 6.49
CA ILE A 147 -9.58 -3.81 6.94
C ILE A 147 -8.96 -3.11 5.74
N LEU A 148 -8.42 -3.85 4.77
CA LEU A 148 -7.91 -3.32 3.50
C LEU A 148 -8.97 -2.55 2.72
N GLY A 149 -10.24 -2.96 2.78
CA GLY A 149 -11.38 -2.24 2.22
C GLY A 149 -11.70 -0.92 2.94
N GLY A 150 -10.95 -0.54 3.98
CA GLY A 150 -11.07 0.71 4.71
C GLY A 150 -12.21 0.76 5.71
N ARG A 151 -12.80 -0.40 6.08
CA ARG A 151 -13.89 -0.44 7.06
C ARG A 151 -13.47 0.14 8.40
N LEU A 152 -12.35 -0.33 8.93
CA LEU A 152 -11.83 0.13 10.22
C LEU A 152 -11.45 1.61 10.17
N SER A 153 -10.77 2.04 9.12
CA SER A 153 -10.38 3.43 8.91
C SER A 153 -11.58 4.38 8.87
N LYS A 154 -12.68 3.96 8.22
CA LYS A 154 -13.92 4.75 8.20
C LYS A 154 -14.53 4.88 9.59
N SER A 155 -14.59 3.80 10.40
CA SER A 155 -15.09 3.85 11.77
C SER A 155 -14.23 4.75 12.65
N ILE A 156 -12.92 4.61 12.62
CA ILE A 156 -11.98 5.46 13.38
C ILE A 156 -12.12 6.94 12.97
N ASN A 157 -12.20 7.24 11.68
CA ASN A 157 -12.36 8.61 11.21
C ASN A 157 -13.71 9.22 11.60
N LYS A 158 -14.78 8.42 11.65
CA LYS A 158 -16.08 8.84 12.16
C LYS A 158 -16.00 9.24 13.64
N ILE A 159 -15.44 8.36 14.49
CA ILE A 159 -15.23 8.63 15.92
C ILE A 159 -14.39 9.89 16.12
N ARG A 160 -13.27 9.99 15.38
CA ARG A 160 -12.40 11.17 15.42
C ARG A 160 -13.14 12.46 15.04
N GLY A 161 -13.94 12.41 13.96
CA GLY A 161 -14.75 13.55 13.53
C GLY A 161 -15.76 13.98 14.59
N SER A 162 -16.46 13.05 15.21
CA SER A 162 -17.42 13.34 16.29
C SER A 162 -16.73 13.92 17.52
N LEU A 163 -15.56 13.41 17.91
CA LEU A 163 -14.74 13.98 19.01
C LEU A 163 -14.27 15.41 18.71
N ILE A 164 -13.81 15.68 17.50
CA ILE A 164 -13.41 17.05 17.10
C ILE A 164 -14.60 18.00 17.19
N ASN A 165 -15.76 17.60 16.69
CA ASN A 165 -16.96 18.41 16.75
C ASN A 165 -17.38 18.68 18.22
N LEU A 166 -17.30 17.66 19.08
CA LEU A 166 -17.60 17.82 20.50
C LEU A 166 -16.62 18.80 21.17
N VAL A 167 -15.32 18.65 20.94
CA VAL A 167 -14.30 19.58 21.47
C VAL A 167 -14.59 21.00 21.00
N SER A 168 -14.83 21.20 19.70
CA SER A 168 -15.16 22.54 19.17
C SER A 168 -16.42 23.13 19.79
N SER A 169 -17.43 22.29 20.08
CA SER A 169 -18.66 22.73 20.76
C SER A 169 -18.38 23.13 22.20
N VAL A 170 -17.56 22.38 22.93
CA VAL A 170 -17.15 22.72 24.30
C VAL A 170 -16.35 24.04 24.31
N GLU A 171 -15.37 24.20 23.42
CA GLU A 171 -14.59 25.45 23.29
C GLU A 171 -15.51 26.65 23.02
N HIS A 172 -16.49 26.46 22.10
CA HIS A 172 -17.46 27.52 21.82
C HIS A 172 -18.29 27.89 23.05
N GLN A 173 -18.75 26.90 23.84
CA GLN A 173 -19.51 27.17 25.08
C GLN A 173 -18.68 27.86 26.16
N LEU A 174 -17.37 27.64 26.21
CA LEU A 174 -16.45 28.30 27.15
C LEU A 174 -16.18 29.76 26.76
N ASP A 175 -16.30 30.10 25.48
CA ASP A 175 -16.01 31.45 24.96
C ASP A 175 -17.22 32.39 25.02
N ILE A 176 -18.45 31.88 25.23
CA ILE A 176 -19.67 32.67 25.33
C ILE A 176 -20.02 32.99 26.79
N SER A 177 -20.83 34.06 27.02
CA SER A 177 -21.27 34.45 28.36
C SER A 177 -22.17 33.35 28.97
N GLU A 178 -22.16 33.23 30.31
CA GLU A 178 -22.99 32.25 31.05
C GLU A 178 -24.49 32.36 30.72
N GLU A 179 -24.98 33.50 30.26
CA GLU A 179 -26.36 33.73 29.89
C GLU A 179 -26.74 33.14 28.53
N ASP A 180 -25.77 32.85 27.68
CA ASP A 180 -25.95 32.33 26.30
C ASP A 180 -25.66 30.83 26.19
N VAL A 181 -25.25 30.16 27.27
CA VAL A 181 -25.02 28.72 27.29
C VAL A 181 -26.31 27.95 27.06
N SER A 182 -26.31 27.02 26.12
CA SER A 182 -27.46 26.16 25.86
C SER A 182 -27.76 25.28 27.09
N PRO A 183 -28.99 25.30 27.65
CA PRO A 183 -29.34 24.51 28.83
C PRO A 183 -29.13 23.01 28.67
N ASP A 184 -29.26 22.50 27.44
CA ASP A 184 -29.19 21.06 27.13
C ASP A 184 -27.81 20.62 26.62
N PHE A 185 -26.81 21.51 26.70
CA PHE A 185 -25.48 21.21 26.13
C PHE A 185 -24.76 20.07 26.85
N GLU A 186 -24.76 20.09 28.19
CA GLU A 186 -24.11 19.06 29.00
C GLU A 186 -24.74 17.67 28.72
N GLU A 187 -26.08 17.56 28.71
CA GLU A 187 -26.77 16.30 28.42
C GLU A 187 -26.43 15.80 27.01
N THR A 188 -26.45 16.65 25.98
CA THR A 188 -26.07 16.30 24.60
C THR A 188 -24.62 15.87 24.48
N ALA A 189 -23.72 16.51 25.23
CA ALA A 189 -22.29 16.17 25.25
C ALA A 189 -22.05 14.80 25.90
N GLU A 190 -22.72 14.52 27.03
CA GLU A 190 -22.65 13.21 27.70
C GLU A 190 -23.20 12.10 26.82
N GLU A 191 -24.37 12.27 26.20
CA GLU A 191 -24.94 11.30 25.27
C GLU A 191 -24.00 11.00 24.08
N THR A 192 -23.35 12.04 23.56
CA THR A 192 -22.37 11.89 22.47
C THR A 192 -21.15 11.09 22.92
N LEU A 193 -20.61 11.36 24.12
CA LEU A 193 -19.48 10.62 24.69
C LEU A 193 -19.85 9.15 24.95
N ASP A 194 -21.01 8.87 25.51
CA ASP A 194 -21.48 7.51 25.76
C ASP A 194 -21.62 6.73 24.46
N SER A 195 -22.20 7.34 23.43
CA SER A 195 -22.31 6.73 22.10
C SER A 195 -20.94 6.42 21.48
N LEU A 196 -19.98 7.33 21.59
CA LEU A 196 -18.61 7.14 21.10
C LEU A 196 -17.85 6.07 21.90
N TYR A 197 -18.08 6.01 23.21
CA TYR A 197 -17.51 4.98 24.07
C TYR A 197 -17.99 3.59 23.65
N GLU A 198 -19.31 3.40 23.48
CA GLU A 198 -19.87 2.11 23.04
C GLU A 198 -19.38 1.71 21.65
N GLU A 199 -19.32 2.65 20.69
CA GLU A 199 -18.77 2.37 19.34
C GLU A 199 -17.31 1.94 19.40
N THR A 200 -16.51 2.59 20.25
CA THR A 200 -15.09 2.25 20.47
C THR A 200 -14.95 0.88 21.12
N LEU A 201 -15.80 0.57 22.10
CA LEU A 201 -15.82 -0.72 22.80
C LEU A 201 -16.16 -1.87 21.85
N GLU A 202 -17.12 -1.68 20.94
CA GLU A 202 -17.46 -2.68 19.92
C GLU A 202 -16.27 -2.96 19.00
N ILE A 203 -15.58 -1.93 18.51
CA ILE A 203 -14.37 -2.11 17.70
C ILE A 203 -13.30 -2.88 18.46
N SER A 204 -13.07 -2.57 19.75
CA SER A 204 -12.10 -3.26 20.60
C SER A 204 -12.44 -4.76 20.78
N LYS A 205 -13.73 -5.10 20.97
CA LYS A 205 -14.18 -6.50 21.10
C LYS A 205 -13.89 -7.32 19.84
N THR A 206 -14.03 -6.74 18.64
CA THR A 206 -13.77 -7.45 17.39
C THR A 206 -12.29 -7.84 17.24
N PHE A 207 -11.38 -7.07 17.81
CA PHE A 207 -9.93 -7.35 17.80
C PHE A 207 -9.56 -8.57 18.67
N THR A 208 -10.28 -8.80 19.74
CA THR A 208 -10.02 -9.90 20.68
C THR A 208 -10.49 -11.27 20.14
N MET A 209 -11.46 -11.30 19.23
CA MET A 209 -11.99 -12.52 18.61
C MET A 209 -11.14 -13.02 17.41
N GLY A 210 -10.17 -12.26 16.97
CA GLY A 210 -9.28 -12.59 15.82
C GLY A 210 -7.92 -13.19 16.22
N LYS A 211 -7.69 -13.45 17.50
CA LYS A 211 -6.55 -14.20 18.02
C LYS A 211 -6.93 -15.66 18.24
#